data_89c4e78e8d7d2530ff27e7199b0424c5
#
_entry.id   89c4e78e8d7d2530ff27e7199b0424c5
#
_cell.length_a   1.000
_cell.length_b   1.000
_cell.length_c   1.000
_cell.angle_alpha   90.00
_cell.angle_beta   90.00
_cell.angle_gamma   90.00
#
_symmetry.space_group_name_H-M   'P 1'
#
loop_
_entity.id
_entity.type
_entity.pdbx_description
1 polymer ?
#
loop_
_entity_poly.entity_id
_entity_poly.type
_entity_poly.pdbx_seq_one_letter_code
_entity_poly.pdbx_strand_id
1 'polypeptide(L)'
;MKIFINGFWGGFIENTDPIKFDFFKKLFELAFNETIEVGDNPNDCDALFESVFSDKTYINKKKWKYTIFFNGESQQRILTDHFKNNYERVNQIINYDIILTGKLTNKTIKTVNLPLFIPYIYSNNYINILQNPMERKVIPKKKICAVISNSNCQKRNYFLDRLQEKVKIDYAGNFRNNIPKIPGAYNSDEILNFYSQYKFVICLENTKQETYITEKIINGFLSKTIPIYWGSDKICDYFNEERFINIPNLNEICVNNAINKIVSIINDDNKYLQVVNSPILKNGCLSRNINDVANDIISVLHR
;
A
#
# COMPACT_ATOMS: atom_id res chain seq x y z
N MET A 1 -15.63 -15.98 -18.23
CA MET A 1 -15.62 -16.63 -16.90
C MET A 1 -16.40 -15.77 -15.92
N LYS A 2 -17.35 -16.36 -15.21
CA LYS A 2 -18.15 -15.64 -14.22
C LYS A 2 -17.54 -15.80 -12.83
N ILE A 3 -17.30 -14.69 -12.10
CA ILE A 3 -16.62 -14.68 -10.81
C ILE A 3 -17.55 -14.22 -9.70
N PHE A 4 -17.58 -14.95 -8.57
CA PHE A 4 -18.25 -14.54 -7.35
C PHE A 4 -17.26 -13.80 -6.45
N ILE A 5 -17.63 -12.58 -6.02
CA ILE A 5 -16.80 -11.72 -5.21
C ILE A 5 -17.34 -11.69 -3.79
N ASN A 6 -16.49 -11.93 -2.79
CA ASN A 6 -16.90 -12.00 -1.40
C ASN A 6 -15.91 -11.31 -0.46
N GLY A 7 -16.44 -10.55 0.50
CA GLY A 7 -15.67 -9.96 1.58
C GLY A 7 -14.78 -8.78 1.18
N PHE A 8 -15.21 -7.99 0.22
CA PHE A 8 -14.59 -6.71 -0.08
C PHE A 8 -15.38 -5.56 0.55
N TRP A 9 -14.77 -4.40 0.60
CA TRP A 9 -15.35 -3.17 1.15
C TRP A 9 -16.35 -2.53 0.18
N GLY A 10 -17.20 -1.65 0.68
CA GLY A 10 -18.15 -0.91 -0.15
C GLY A 10 -17.44 -0.05 -1.19
N GLY A 11 -18.00 0.05 -2.38
CA GLY A 11 -17.43 0.78 -3.50
C GLY A 11 -16.37 0.02 -4.31
N PHE A 12 -15.98 -1.19 -3.90
CA PHE A 12 -14.98 -1.99 -4.62
C PHE A 12 -15.49 -2.45 -5.99
N ILE A 13 -16.67 -3.06 -6.04
CA ILE A 13 -17.28 -3.55 -7.29
C ILE A 13 -17.78 -2.37 -8.13
N GLU A 14 -18.34 -1.37 -7.49
CA GLU A 14 -18.85 -0.13 -8.11
C GLU A 14 -17.73 0.80 -8.60
N ASN A 15 -16.46 0.44 -8.34
CA ASN A 15 -15.28 1.20 -8.75
C ASN A 15 -15.22 2.64 -8.18
N THR A 16 -15.83 2.87 -7.03
CA THR A 16 -15.85 4.17 -6.33
C THR A 16 -14.82 4.26 -5.19
N ASP A 17 -14.25 3.12 -4.77
CA ASP A 17 -13.16 3.07 -3.79
C ASP A 17 -11.79 3.31 -4.46
N PRO A 18 -10.77 3.73 -3.69
CA PRO A 18 -9.40 3.90 -4.18
C PRO A 18 -8.74 2.67 -4.79
N ILE A 19 -9.14 1.47 -4.39
CA ILE A 19 -8.73 0.20 -5.00
C ILE A 19 -9.98 -0.45 -5.58
N LYS A 20 -10.04 -0.51 -6.90
CA LYS A 20 -11.22 -0.85 -7.70
C LYS A 20 -11.17 -2.27 -8.22
N PHE A 21 -12.34 -2.88 -8.40
CA PHE A 21 -12.43 -4.18 -9.04
C PHE A 21 -11.92 -4.17 -10.49
N ASP A 22 -12.03 -3.06 -11.21
CA ASP A 22 -11.54 -2.93 -12.60
C ASP A 22 -10.07 -3.30 -12.76
N PHE A 23 -9.21 -3.02 -11.75
CA PHE A 23 -7.83 -3.48 -11.76
C PHE A 23 -7.76 -5.01 -11.74
N PHE A 24 -8.51 -5.66 -10.84
CA PHE A 24 -8.50 -7.12 -10.70
C PHE A 24 -9.16 -7.80 -11.89
N LYS A 25 -10.25 -7.21 -12.44
CA LYS A 25 -10.89 -7.67 -13.67
C LYS A 25 -9.87 -7.74 -14.79
N LYS A 26 -9.15 -6.64 -15.05
CA LYS A 26 -8.11 -6.59 -16.08
C LYS A 26 -6.98 -7.59 -15.81
N LEU A 27 -6.54 -7.71 -14.55
CA LEU A 27 -5.53 -8.69 -14.13
C LEU A 27 -5.96 -10.12 -14.46
N PHE A 28 -7.20 -10.48 -14.12
CA PHE A 28 -7.74 -11.82 -14.35
C PHE A 28 -8.00 -12.09 -15.85
N GLU A 29 -8.46 -11.09 -16.60
CA GLU A 29 -8.60 -11.19 -18.07
C GLU A 29 -7.26 -11.49 -18.74
N LEU A 30 -6.17 -10.84 -18.28
CA LEU A 30 -4.81 -11.12 -18.75
C LEU A 30 -4.33 -12.54 -18.34
N ALA A 31 -4.58 -12.93 -17.07
CA ALA A 31 -4.07 -14.19 -16.54
C ALA A 31 -4.83 -15.42 -17.09
N PHE A 32 -6.13 -15.31 -17.27
CA PHE A 32 -6.98 -16.44 -17.70
C PHE A 32 -7.27 -16.44 -19.20
N ASN A 33 -6.93 -15.36 -19.92
CA ASN A 33 -7.26 -15.14 -21.31
C ASN A 33 -8.77 -15.31 -21.61
N GLU A 34 -9.61 -14.85 -20.69
CA GLU A 34 -11.07 -14.91 -20.75
C GLU A 34 -11.67 -13.59 -20.26
N THR A 35 -12.80 -13.15 -20.83
CA THR A 35 -13.58 -12.02 -20.30
C THR A 35 -14.12 -12.37 -18.92
N ILE A 36 -14.03 -11.42 -17.98
CA ILE A 36 -14.47 -11.56 -16.59
C ILE A 36 -15.80 -10.83 -16.38
N GLU A 37 -16.78 -11.54 -15.84
CA GLU A 37 -18.08 -11.01 -15.44
C GLU A 37 -18.32 -11.27 -13.95
N VAL A 38 -18.94 -10.32 -13.24
CA VAL A 38 -19.33 -10.51 -11.84
C VAL A 38 -20.66 -11.23 -11.76
N GLY A 39 -20.78 -12.20 -10.87
CA GLY A 39 -22.02 -12.92 -10.59
C GLY A 39 -22.46 -12.76 -9.14
N ASP A 40 -23.77 -12.65 -8.95
CA ASP A 40 -24.38 -12.43 -7.64
C ASP A 40 -24.65 -13.74 -6.87
N ASN A 41 -24.84 -14.84 -7.58
CA ASN A 41 -25.08 -16.15 -6.97
C ASN A 41 -23.85 -17.05 -7.11
N PRO A 42 -23.24 -17.50 -6.00
CA PRO A 42 -22.05 -18.34 -6.05
C PRO A 42 -22.28 -19.68 -6.79
N ASN A 43 -23.51 -20.18 -6.87
CA ASN A 43 -23.79 -21.42 -7.56
C ASN A 43 -23.64 -21.30 -9.10
N ASP A 44 -23.85 -20.10 -9.65
CA ASP A 44 -23.84 -19.80 -11.08
C ASP A 44 -22.48 -19.21 -11.54
N CYS A 45 -21.49 -19.17 -10.66
CA CYS A 45 -20.17 -18.63 -10.95
C CYS A 45 -19.13 -19.73 -11.10
N ASP A 46 -18.12 -19.48 -11.95
CA ASP A 46 -17.02 -20.42 -12.22
C ASP A 46 -15.91 -20.28 -11.17
N ALA A 47 -15.59 -19.05 -10.78
CA ALA A 47 -14.49 -18.73 -9.90
C ALA A 47 -14.93 -17.96 -8.65
N LEU A 48 -14.14 -18.10 -7.59
CA LEU A 48 -14.30 -17.40 -6.32
C LEU A 48 -13.18 -16.40 -6.13
N PHE A 49 -13.51 -15.16 -5.79
CA PHE A 49 -12.56 -14.12 -5.38
C PHE A 49 -12.93 -13.58 -4.01
N GLU A 50 -12.13 -13.90 -3.00
CA GLU A 50 -12.36 -13.53 -1.60
C GLU A 50 -11.23 -12.68 -1.02
N SER A 51 -11.57 -11.82 -0.08
CA SER A 51 -10.59 -11.03 0.69
C SER A 51 -10.62 -11.34 2.18
N VAL A 52 -9.65 -10.76 2.92
CA VAL A 52 -9.54 -10.88 4.38
C VAL A 52 -10.74 -10.29 5.13
N PHE A 53 -11.54 -9.43 4.50
CA PHE A 53 -12.68 -8.76 5.14
C PHE A 53 -13.97 -9.63 5.14
N SER A 54 -13.93 -10.80 4.55
CA SER A 54 -15.06 -11.72 4.51
C SER A 54 -15.34 -12.37 5.87
N ASP A 55 -16.55 -12.26 6.37
CA ASP A 55 -16.97 -12.96 7.59
C ASP A 55 -17.18 -14.47 7.36
N LYS A 56 -17.53 -14.86 6.12
CA LYS A 56 -17.77 -16.24 5.71
C LYS A 56 -16.97 -16.55 4.46
N THR A 57 -16.39 -17.74 4.42
CA THR A 57 -15.75 -18.23 3.19
C THR A 57 -16.68 -19.12 2.39
N TYR A 58 -16.56 -19.04 1.07
CA TYR A 58 -17.29 -19.88 0.11
C TYR A 58 -16.38 -20.93 -0.53
N ILE A 59 -15.12 -21.07 -0.11
CA ILE A 59 -14.14 -21.97 -0.73
C ILE A 59 -14.64 -23.41 -0.83
N ASN A 60 -15.33 -23.90 0.22
CA ASN A 60 -15.83 -25.27 0.30
C ASN A 60 -17.29 -25.41 -0.16
N LYS A 61 -17.92 -24.36 -0.72
CA LYS A 61 -19.33 -24.40 -1.08
C LYS A 61 -19.62 -25.31 -2.27
N LYS A 62 -18.68 -25.37 -3.21
CA LYS A 62 -18.74 -26.21 -4.42
C LYS A 62 -17.32 -26.43 -4.95
N LYS A 63 -17.19 -27.23 -6.00
CA LYS A 63 -15.94 -27.31 -6.78
C LYS A 63 -15.86 -26.10 -7.69
N TRP A 64 -14.98 -25.17 -7.38
CA TRP A 64 -14.69 -24.00 -8.21
C TRP A 64 -13.71 -24.35 -9.34
N LYS A 65 -13.78 -23.62 -10.47
CA LYS A 65 -12.74 -23.67 -11.52
C LYS A 65 -11.44 -23.04 -10.99
N TYR A 66 -11.56 -21.89 -10.29
CA TYR A 66 -10.47 -21.21 -9.61
C TYR A 66 -10.95 -20.59 -8.29
N THR A 67 -10.08 -20.63 -7.30
CA THR A 67 -10.25 -19.94 -6.02
C THR A 67 -9.10 -18.94 -5.81
N ILE A 68 -9.44 -17.67 -5.59
CA ILE A 68 -8.50 -16.57 -5.50
C ILE A 68 -8.70 -15.86 -4.18
N PHE A 69 -7.62 -15.70 -3.40
CA PHE A 69 -7.63 -14.95 -2.16
C PHE A 69 -6.80 -13.68 -2.28
N PHE A 70 -7.35 -12.54 -1.88
CA PHE A 70 -6.64 -11.28 -1.83
C PHE A 70 -6.40 -10.82 -0.39
N ASN A 71 -5.17 -10.47 -0.10
CA ASN A 71 -4.78 -9.86 1.15
C ASN A 71 -3.98 -8.58 0.92
N GLY A 72 -4.62 -7.43 1.13
CA GLY A 72 -3.98 -6.11 1.15
C GLY A 72 -3.41 -5.70 2.51
N GLU A 73 -3.68 -6.47 3.58
CA GLU A 73 -3.27 -6.16 4.94
C GLU A 73 -1.99 -6.89 5.35
N SER A 74 -1.34 -6.41 6.42
CA SER A 74 -0.22 -7.12 7.01
C SER A 74 -0.68 -8.43 7.68
N GLN A 75 0.19 -9.44 7.70
CA GLN A 75 -0.12 -10.73 8.32
C GLN A 75 -0.56 -10.62 9.78
N GLN A 76 0.03 -9.69 10.54
CA GLN A 76 -0.36 -9.46 11.93
C GLN A 76 -1.82 -9.01 12.03
N ARG A 77 -2.27 -8.07 11.18
CA ARG A 77 -3.65 -7.58 11.18
C ARG A 77 -4.67 -8.61 10.75
N ILE A 78 -4.29 -9.56 9.89
CA ILE A 78 -5.18 -10.68 9.54
C ILE A 78 -5.60 -11.42 10.80
N LEU A 79 -4.63 -11.74 11.67
CA LEU A 79 -4.90 -12.50 12.89
C LEU A 79 -5.67 -11.70 13.94
N THR A 80 -5.30 -10.44 14.16
CA THR A 80 -5.83 -9.65 15.29
C THR A 80 -7.13 -8.95 14.96
N ASP A 81 -7.25 -8.40 13.77
CA ASP A 81 -8.33 -7.47 13.43
C ASP A 81 -9.40 -8.14 12.56
N HIS A 82 -8.99 -8.89 11.52
CA HIS A 82 -9.92 -9.44 10.54
C HIS A 82 -10.43 -10.84 10.92
N PHE A 83 -9.53 -11.74 11.25
CA PHE A 83 -9.91 -13.11 11.62
C PHE A 83 -10.07 -13.31 13.13
N LYS A 84 -9.93 -12.24 13.94
CA LYS A 84 -10.16 -12.25 15.40
C LYS A 84 -9.54 -13.46 16.09
N ASN A 85 -8.26 -13.72 15.80
CA ASN A 85 -7.50 -14.88 16.26
C ASN A 85 -8.04 -16.25 15.80
N ASN A 86 -8.84 -16.31 14.74
CA ASN A 86 -9.29 -17.56 14.14
C ASN A 86 -8.17 -18.17 13.28
N TYR A 87 -7.33 -18.97 13.90
CA TYR A 87 -6.20 -19.65 13.26
C TYR A 87 -6.64 -20.68 12.21
N GLU A 88 -7.81 -21.31 12.38
CA GLU A 88 -8.35 -22.24 11.40
C GLU A 88 -8.62 -21.50 10.07
N ARG A 89 -9.21 -20.32 10.12
CA ARG A 89 -9.46 -19.50 8.93
C ARG A 89 -8.17 -19.02 8.26
N VAL A 90 -7.15 -18.69 9.04
CA VAL A 90 -5.82 -18.35 8.51
C VAL A 90 -5.21 -19.56 7.80
N ASN A 91 -5.35 -20.75 8.37
CA ASN A 91 -4.86 -21.99 7.75
C ASN A 91 -5.62 -22.36 6.47
N GLN A 92 -6.89 -21.95 6.33
CA GLN A 92 -7.67 -22.15 5.10
C GLN A 92 -7.13 -21.34 3.91
N ILE A 93 -6.38 -20.25 4.13
CA ILE A 93 -5.82 -19.43 3.04
C ILE A 93 -4.94 -20.26 2.10
N ILE A 94 -4.22 -21.23 2.61
CA ILE A 94 -3.36 -22.11 1.80
C ILE A 94 -4.13 -23.02 0.84
N ASN A 95 -5.44 -23.16 1.02
CA ASN A 95 -6.30 -23.99 0.16
C ASN A 95 -6.73 -23.28 -1.12
N TYR A 96 -6.58 -21.93 -1.21
CA TYR A 96 -6.87 -21.23 -2.45
C TYR A 96 -5.85 -21.59 -3.53
N ASP A 97 -6.26 -21.56 -4.81
CA ASP A 97 -5.40 -21.82 -5.95
C ASP A 97 -4.42 -20.67 -6.20
N ILE A 98 -4.85 -19.45 -5.92
CA ILE A 98 -4.08 -18.22 -6.10
C ILE A 98 -4.20 -17.36 -4.84
N ILE A 99 -3.07 -16.91 -4.31
CA ILE A 99 -3.01 -16.03 -3.14
C ILE A 99 -2.30 -14.73 -3.55
N LEU A 100 -3.06 -13.66 -3.75
CA LEU A 100 -2.57 -12.32 -4.07
C LEU A 100 -2.25 -11.57 -2.78
N THR A 101 -0.99 -11.29 -2.50
CA THR A 101 -0.59 -10.67 -1.22
C THR A 101 0.77 -10.01 -1.29
N GLY A 102 1.01 -9.06 -0.37
CA GLY A 102 2.34 -8.55 -0.05
C GLY A 102 3.17 -9.57 0.76
N LYS A 103 3.19 -10.83 0.36
CA LYS A 103 3.92 -12.00 0.90
C LYS A 103 3.53 -12.42 2.31
N LEU A 104 2.99 -13.62 2.42
CA LEU A 104 2.85 -14.35 3.67
C LEU A 104 4.21 -14.97 4.05
N THR A 105 4.52 -15.01 5.35
CA THR A 105 5.77 -15.60 5.88
C THR A 105 5.95 -17.08 5.50
N ASN A 106 4.85 -17.81 5.35
CA ASN A 106 4.87 -19.17 4.82
C ASN A 106 4.71 -19.10 3.29
N LYS A 107 5.83 -19.18 2.58
CA LYS A 107 5.84 -19.27 1.12
C LYS A 107 5.11 -20.53 0.68
N THR A 108 3.90 -20.36 0.20
CA THR A 108 3.25 -21.42 -0.56
C THR A 108 3.60 -21.23 -2.04
N ILE A 109 3.62 -22.33 -2.78
CA ILE A 109 3.80 -22.31 -4.24
C ILE A 109 2.72 -21.54 -4.97
N LYS A 110 1.60 -21.22 -4.30
CA LYS A 110 0.41 -20.54 -4.80
C LYS A 110 0.40 -19.03 -4.54
N THR A 111 1.44 -18.50 -3.90
CA THR A 111 1.51 -17.07 -3.55
C THR A 111 2.05 -16.25 -4.72
N VAL A 112 1.29 -15.22 -5.10
CA VAL A 112 1.65 -14.20 -6.08
C VAL A 112 1.89 -12.88 -5.35
N ASN A 113 3.06 -12.30 -5.56
CA ASN A 113 3.43 -11.04 -4.94
C ASN A 113 2.64 -9.87 -5.56
N LEU A 114 1.77 -9.27 -4.77
CA LEU A 114 0.98 -8.09 -5.14
C LEU A 114 1.05 -7.04 -4.01
N PRO A 115 2.07 -6.17 -3.99
CA PRO A 115 2.12 -5.04 -3.06
C PRO A 115 0.90 -4.13 -3.25
N LEU A 116 0.30 -3.65 -2.16
CA LEU A 116 -0.98 -2.93 -2.18
C LEU A 116 -0.93 -1.63 -3.00
N PHE A 117 0.25 -1.01 -3.13
CA PHE A 117 0.37 0.19 -3.97
C PHE A 117 0.12 -0.10 -5.46
N ILE A 118 0.33 -1.33 -5.95
CA ILE A 118 0.12 -1.69 -7.36
C ILE A 118 -1.36 -1.52 -7.77
N PRO A 119 -2.34 -2.22 -7.14
CA PRO A 119 -3.74 -1.98 -7.46
C PRO A 119 -4.16 -0.52 -7.22
N TYR A 120 -3.58 0.16 -6.23
CA TYR A 120 -3.87 1.55 -5.95
C TYR A 120 -3.48 2.50 -7.10
N ILE A 121 -2.25 2.38 -7.63
CA ILE A 121 -1.78 3.26 -8.73
C ILE A 121 -2.50 2.97 -10.05
N TYR A 122 -2.84 1.69 -10.32
CA TYR A 122 -3.58 1.34 -11.53
C TYR A 122 -5.03 1.80 -11.47
N SER A 123 -5.71 1.60 -10.33
CA SER A 123 -7.10 2.01 -10.13
C SER A 123 -7.33 3.53 -10.28
N ASN A 124 -6.28 4.33 -10.05
CA ASN A 124 -6.35 5.79 -10.07
C ASN A 124 -5.53 6.46 -11.19
N ASN A 125 -4.98 5.68 -12.12
CA ASN A 125 -4.17 6.16 -13.26
C ASN A 125 -2.93 6.99 -12.84
N TYR A 126 -2.31 6.68 -11.69
CA TYR A 126 -1.16 7.43 -11.18
C TYR A 126 0.18 7.06 -11.82
N ILE A 127 0.24 6.03 -12.66
CA ILE A 127 1.49 5.53 -13.26
C ILE A 127 2.24 6.64 -14.01
N ASN A 128 1.53 7.37 -14.87
CA ASN A 128 2.15 8.45 -15.65
C ASN A 128 2.71 9.57 -14.77
N ILE A 129 2.03 9.92 -13.67
CA ILE A 129 2.48 10.94 -12.71
C ILE A 129 3.74 10.47 -11.98
N LEU A 130 3.81 9.18 -11.63
CA LEU A 130 4.99 8.61 -10.95
C LEU A 130 6.19 8.48 -11.90
N GLN A 131 5.96 8.21 -13.18
CA GLN A 131 7.01 8.14 -14.20
C GLN A 131 7.53 9.53 -14.60
N ASN A 132 6.63 10.51 -14.68
CA ASN A 132 6.90 11.87 -15.15
C ASN A 132 6.45 12.90 -14.10
N PRO A 133 7.08 12.94 -12.92
CA PRO A 133 6.67 13.85 -11.85
C PRO A 133 6.91 15.29 -12.27
N MET A 134 5.91 16.13 -12.04
CA MET A 134 6.10 17.57 -12.24
C MET A 134 7.06 18.14 -11.20
N GLU A 135 8.00 18.95 -11.66
CA GLU A 135 8.97 19.63 -10.81
C GLU A 135 8.29 20.49 -9.73
N ARG A 136 8.83 20.44 -8.52
CA ARG A 136 8.45 21.35 -7.44
C ARG A 136 9.35 22.57 -7.42
N LYS A 137 8.79 23.75 -7.73
CA LYS A 137 9.52 25.03 -7.73
C LYS A 137 9.32 25.83 -6.45
N VAL A 138 8.16 25.67 -5.81
CA VAL A 138 7.81 26.42 -4.59
C VAL A 138 8.14 25.59 -3.34
N ILE A 139 8.92 26.17 -2.45
CA ILE A 139 9.36 25.55 -1.20
C ILE A 139 8.31 25.81 -0.10
N PRO A 140 7.72 24.77 0.50
CA PRO A 140 6.77 24.95 1.61
C PRO A 140 7.43 25.53 2.84
N LYS A 141 6.70 26.43 3.53
CA LYS A 141 7.11 26.95 4.84
C LYS A 141 6.91 25.94 5.97
N LYS A 142 5.87 25.08 5.85
CA LYS A 142 5.58 24.03 6.84
C LYS A 142 6.55 22.86 6.68
N LYS A 143 6.99 22.28 7.80
CA LYS A 143 8.08 21.30 7.80
C LYS A 143 7.58 19.87 7.61
N ILE A 144 6.85 19.31 8.58
CA ILE A 144 6.45 17.90 8.61
C ILE A 144 4.99 17.77 8.97
N CYS A 145 4.26 16.91 8.25
CA CYS A 145 2.90 16.52 8.63
C CYS A 145 2.72 15.00 8.73
N ALA A 146 1.66 14.60 9.43
CA ALA A 146 1.24 13.22 9.56
C ALA A 146 -0.30 13.11 9.61
N VAL A 147 -0.86 12.12 8.92
CA VAL A 147 -2.26 11.71 9.07
C VAL A 147 -2.24 10.24 9.50
N ILE A 148 -2.36 10.00 10.80
CA ILE A 148 -2.27 8.68 11.41
C ILE A 148 -3.53 8.45 12.23
N SER A 149 -4.21 7.32 12.02
CA SER A 149 -5.42 6.93 12.78
C SER A 149 -5.13 5.86 13.83
N ASN A 150 -4.22 4.92 13.53
CA ASN A 150 -3.91 3.78 14.41
C ASN A 150 -2.74 4.11 15.36
N SER A 151 -2.95 3.97 16.67
CA SER A 151 -1.94 4.22 17.71
C SER A 151 -1.06 2.99 18.04
N ASN A 152 -1.41 1.79 17.57
CA ASN A 152 -0.91 0.52 18.12
C ASN A 152 0.50 0.12 17.67
N CYS A 153 1.18 0.90 16.84
CA CYS A 153 2.55 0.59 16.40
C CYS A 153 3.60 1.27 17.29
N GLN A 154 4.06 0.60 18.35
CA GLN A 154 5.05 1.13 19.30
C GLN A 154 6.36 1.57 18.63
N LYS A 155 6.87 0.78 17.67
CA LYS A 155 8.11 1.11 16.93
C LYS A 155 7.97 2.42 16.14
N ARG A 156 6.84 2.61 15.46
CA ARG A 156 6.55 3.88 14.79
C ARG A 156 6.47 5.04 15.79
N ASN A 157 5.79 4.83 16.92
CA ASN A 157 5.62 5.84 17.94
C ASN A 157 6.97 6.29 18.52
N TYR A 158 7.91 5.37 18.75
CA TYR A 158 9.28 5.69 19.17
C TYR A 158 9.98 6.65 18.19
N PHE A 159 9.92 6.36 16.87
CA PHE A 159 10.52 7.27 15.89
C PHE A 159 9.87 8.66 15.92
N LEU A 160 8.54 8.73 16.02
CA LEU A 160 7.82 10.00 16.08
C LEU A 160 8.19 10.81 17.33
N ASP A 161 8.37 10.16 18.49
CA ASP A 161 8.81 10.81 19.72
C ASP A 161 10.20 11.43 19.55
N ARG A 162 11.15 10.66 19.01
CA ARG A 162 12.51 11.13 18.76
C ARG A 162 12.57 12.27 17.75
N LEU A 163 11.77 12.20 16.68
CA LEU A 163 11.72 13.24 15.64
C LEU A 163 11.12 14.55 16.20
N GLN A 164 10.08 14.47 17.04
CA GLN A 164 9.44 15.64 17.65
C GLN A 164 10.35 16.41 18.60
N GLU A 165 11.36 15.77 19.18
CA GLU A 165 12.39 16.49 19.98
C GLU A 165 13.18 17.50 19.13
N LYS A 166 13.24 17.33 17.82
CA LYS A 166 14.02 18.16 16.88
C LYS A 166 13.16 19.06 16.00
N VAL A 167 11.99 18.57 15.58
CA VAL A 167 11.13 19.26 14.61
C VAL A 167 9.67 19.06 14.97
N LYS A 168 8.90 20.15 15.02
CA LYS A 168 7.45 20.06 15.20
C LYS A 168 6.81 19.26 14.06
N ILE A 169 5.91 18.34 14.41
CA ILE A 169 5.07 17.58 13.47
C ILE A 169 3.63 18.04 13.65
N ASP A 170 2.97 18.38 12.53
CA ASP A 170 1.55 18.70 12.50
C ASP A 170 0.76 17.41 12.24
N TYR A 171 -0.05 16.97 13.22
CA TYR A 171 -0.85 15.76 13.16
C TYR A 171 -2.32 16.09 12.86
N ALA A 172 -2.81 15.70 11.69
CA ALA A 172 -4.19 15.92 11.24
C ALA A 172 -5.06 14.65 11.26
N GLY A 173 -4.53 13.53 11.78
CA GLY A 173 -5.26 12.26 11.96
C GLY A 173 -5.91 12.12 13.34
N ASN A 174 -6.37 10.92 13.68
CA ASN A 174 -6.92 10.62 15.01
C ASN A 174 -5.82 10.48 16.08
N PHE A 175 -4.65 9.99 15.69
CA PHE A 175 -3.53 9.78 16.61
C PHE A 175 -2.69 11.06 16.73
N ARG A 176 -2.41 11.49 17.97
CA ARG A 176 -1.62 12.68 18.33
C ARG A 176 -2.15 14.00 17.72
N ASN A 177 -3.44 14.05 17.39
CA ASN A 177 -4.03 15.21 16.75
C ASN A 177 -3.68 16.53 17.46
N ASN A 178 -3.08 17.48 16.73
CA ASN A 178 -2.70 18.82 17.25
C ASN A 178 -3.06 19.96 16.29
N ILE A 179 -3.69 19.65 15.17
CA ILE A 179 -4.28 20.62 14.21
C ILE A 179 -5.63 20.09 13.74
N PRO A 180 -6.49 20.87 13.08
CA PRO A 180 -7.78 20.40 12.57
C PRO A 180 -7.61 19.14 11.71
N LYS A 181 -8.48 18.15 11.95
CA LYS A 181 -8.50 16.90 11.19
C LYS A 181 -8.84 17.18 9.72
N ILE A 182 -8.20 16.43 8.83
CA ILE A 182 -8.54 16.48 7.42
C ILE A 182 -9.79 15.65 7.18
N PRO A 183 -10.83 16.22 6.55
CA PRO A 183 -11.97 15.44 6.10
C PRO A 183 -11.58 14.59 4.88
N GLY A 184 -12.37 13.54 4.62
CA GLY A 184 -12.21 12.72 3.43
C GLY A 184 -11.42 11.42 3.62
N ALA A 185 -11.41 10.62 2.56
CA ALA A 185 -10.71 9.34 2.50
C ALA A 185 -9.20 9.54 2.33
N TYR A 186 -8.44 8.49 2.62
CA TYR A 186 -6.96 8.49 2.55
C TYR A 186 -6.36 8.75 1.15
N ASN A 187 -7.18 8.77 0.11
CA ASN A 187 -6.81 9.09 -1.27
C ASN A 187 -7.48 10.37 -1.78
N SER A 188 -8.13 11.14 -0.91
CA SER A 188 -8.87 12.33 -1.34
C SER A 188 -7.93 13.47 -1.73
N ASP A 189 -8.43 14.36 -2.58
CA ASP A 189 -7.70 15.57 -2.97
C ASP A 189 -7.39 16.45 -1.77
N GLU A 190 -8.24 16.44 -0.73
CA GLU A 190 -8.01 17.17 0.51
C GLU A 190 -6.74 16.71 1.22
N ILE A 191 -6.49 15.39 1.29
CA ILE A 191 -5.26 14.85 1.87
C ILE A 191 -4.04 15.20 1.01
N LEU A 192 -4.12 15.06 -0.31
CA LEU A 192 -3.03 15.41 -1.21
C LEU A 192 -2.70 16.91 -1.14
N ASN A 193 -3.72 17.75 -1.13
CA ASN A 193 -3.60 19.21 -0.99
C ASN A 193 -3.03 19.59 0.39
N PHE A 194 -3.45 18.90 1.45
CA PHE A 194 -2.88 19.12 2.78
C PHE A 194 -1.39 18.76 2.82
N TYR A 195 -1.00 17.58 2.34
CA TYR A 195 0.40 17.16 2.31
C TYR A 195 1.26 18.13 1.48
N SER A 196 0.74 18.65 0.36
CA SER A 196 1.47 19.55 -0.52
C SER A 196 1.94 20.85 0.16
N GLN A 197 1.37 21.22 1.30
CA GLN A 197 1.77 22.40 2.08
C GLN A 197 3.04 22.20 2.91
N TYR A 198 3.58 20.95 2.96
CA TYR A 198 4.71 20.56 3.80
C TYR A 198 5.92 20.13 2.98
N LYS A 199 7.12 20.27 3.58
CA LYS A 199 8.36 19.69 3.01
C LYS A 199 8.34 18.17 3.08
N PHE A 200 7.86 17.61 4.19
CA PHE A 200 7.84 16.17 4.47
C PHE A 200 6.48 15.67 4.92
N VAL A 201 6.20 14.41 4.61
CA VAL A 201 5.03 13.69 5.12
C VAL A 201 5.48 12.35 5.75
N ILE A 202 4.88 11.99 6.88
CA ILE A 202 5.09 10.71 7.54
C ILE A 202 4.34 9.61 6.79
N CYS A 203 5.08 8.67 6.22
CA CYS A 203 4.58 7.53 5.44
C CYS A 203 5.01 6.18 6.07
N LEU A 204 4.99 6.10 7.40
CA LEU A 204 5.37 4.88 8.11
C LEU A 204 4.23 3.86 8.06
N GLU A 205 4.55 2.63 7.69
CA GLU A 205 3.58 1.54 7.68
C GLU A 205 3.19 1.11 9.10
N ASN A 206 2.10 0.37 9.22
CA ASN A 206 1.67 -0.15 10.52
C ASN A 206 2.57 -1.31 11.00
N THR A 207 3.18 -2.01 10.07
CA THR A 207 4.02 -3.19 10.33
C THR A 207 5.13 -3.26 9.30
N LYS A 208 6.32 -3.74 9.70
CA LYS A 208 7.39 -4.07 8.77
C LYS A 208 7.15 -5.48 8.21
N GLN A 209 6.95 -5.57 6.90
CA GLN A 209 6.77 -6.83 6.18
C GLN A 209 7.34 -6.69 4.77
N GLU A 210 7.89 -7.74 4.19
CA GLU A 210 8.75 -7.75 3.00
C GLU A 210 8.20 -6.94 1.80
N THR A 211 6.93 -7.10 1.44
CA THR A 211 6.31 -6.35 0.33
C THR A 211 5.00 -5.65 0.74
N TYR A 212 4.84 -5.39 2.03
CA TYR A 212 3.72 -4.59 2.53
C TYR A 212 4.05 -3.11 2.32
N ILE A 213 3.73 -2.64 1.12
CA ILE A 213 3.88 -1.25 0.68
C ILE A 213 2.49 -0.78 0.28
N THR A 214 1.99 0.26 0.96
CA THR A 214 0.63 0.75 0.79
C THR A 214 0.59 2.09 0.04
N GLU A 215 -0.59 2.69 -0.01
CA GLU A 215 -0.84 4.01 -0.62
C GLU A 215 -0.06 5.16 0.05
N LYS A 216 0.43 4.98 1.26
CA LYS A 216 1.04 6.07 2.06
C LYS A 216 2.19 6.77 1.33
N ILE A 217 3.15 5.99 0.84
CA ILE A 217 4.31 6.56 0.14
C ILE A 217 3.89 7.17 -1.20
N ILE A 218 2.91 6.57 -1.88
CA ILE A 218 2.36 7.09 -3.15
C ILE A 218 1.75 8.46 -2.94
N ASN A 219 0.92 8.64 -1.91
CA ASN A 219 0.30 9.93 -1.58
C ASN A 219 1.36 11.00 -1.27
N GLY A 220 2.44 10.62 -0.62
CA GLY A 220 3.58 11.51 -0.41
C GLY A 220 4.23 11.97 -1.73
N PHE A 221 4.42 11.07 -2.69
CA PHE A 221 4.94 11.42 -4.01
C PHE A 221 3.98 12.29 -4.82
N LEU A 222 2.69 11.92 -4.86
CA LEU A 222 1.64 12.67 -5.57
C LEU A 222 1.49 14.09 -5.04
N SER A 223 1.68 14.29 -3.75
CA SER A 223 1.64 15.61 -3.09
C SER A 223 2.90 16.44 -3.30
N LYS A 224 3.89 15.94 -4.06
CA LYS A 224 5.20 16.59 -4.27
C LYS A 224 5.88 16.94 -2.95
N THR A 225 5.82 16.04 -1.95
CA THR A 225 6.53 16.13 -0.68
C THR A 225 7.69 15.12 -0.66
N ILE A 226 8.52 15.16 0.37
CA ILE A 226 9.49 14.11 0.65
C ILE A 226 8.88 13.14 1.64
N PRO A 227 8.53 11.88 1.25
CA PRO A 227 8.05 10.87 2.18
C PRO A 227 9.13 10.49 3.20
N ILE A 228 8.75 10.34 4.47
CA ILE A 228 9.56 9.67 5.50
C ILE A 228 8.97 8.28 5.67
N TYR A 229 9.68 7.26 5.22
CA TYR A 229 9.16 5.91 5.09
C TYR A 229 9.85 4.91 6.00
N TRP A 230 9.06 4.04 6.60
CA TRP A 230 9.47 2.78 7.23
C TRP A 230 8.40 1.72 6.95
N GLY A 231 8.83 0.52 6.58
CA GLY A 231 7.91 -0.57 6.26
C GLY A 231 8.66 -1.71 5.60
N SER A 232 8.47 -1.88 4.30
CA SER A 232 9.09 -2.93 3.50
C SER A 232 10.59 -2.72 3.30
N ASP A 233 11.40 -3.78 3.45
CA ASP A 233 12.82 -3.77 3.06
C ASP A 233 12.99 -3.75 1.53
N LYS A 234 11.91 -4.02 0.77
CA LYS A 234 11.89 -4.02 -0.69
C LYS A 234 11.48 -2.69 -1.31
N ILE A 235 11.34 -1.64 -0.50
CA ILE A 235 10.88 -0.33 -0.99
C ILE A 235 11.79 0.22 -2.10
N CYS A 236 13.10 0.06 -1.96
CA CYS A 236 14.09 0.53 -2.93
C CYS A 236 14.20 -0.39 -4.18
N ASP A 237 13.45 -1.48 -4.27
CA ASP A 237 13.30 -2.25 -5.50
C ASP A 237 12.33 -1.55 -6.47
N TYR A 238 11.42 -0.72 -5.95
CA TYR A 238 10.39 0.00 -6.70
C TYR A 238 10.68 1.48 -6.86
N PHE A 239 11.17 2.15 -5.80
CA PHE A 239 11.33 3.60 -5.74
C PHE A 239 12.80 4.00 -5.59
N ASN A 240 13.13 5.17 -6.15
CA ASN A 240 14.46 5.74 -6.05
C ASN A 240 14.73 6.22 -4.61
N GLU A 241 15.77 5.68 -3.97
CA GLU A 241 16.14 5.98 -2.58
C GLU A 241 16.55 7.44 -2.34
N GLU A 242 16.90 8.16 -3.39
CA GLU A 242 17.21 9.60 -3.30
C GLU A 242 15.94 10.46 -3.14
N ARG A 243 14.75 9.92 -3.50
CA ARG A 243 13.49 10.67 -3.56
C ARG A 243 12.76 10.73 -2.21
N PHE A 244 13.15 9.93 -1.23
CA PHE A 244 12.49 9.83 0.08
C PHE A 244 13.50 9.53 1.20
N ILE A 245 13.06 9.61 2.45
CA ILE A 245 13.85 9.20 3.60
C ILE A 245 13.47 7.76 3.95
N ASN A 246 14.31 6.82 3.59
CA ASN A 246 14.15 5.42 3.97
C ASN A 246 14.74 5.19 5.36
N ILE A 247 13.95 4.58 6.26
CA ILE A 247 14.39 4.15 7.59
C ILE A 247 14.42 2.62 7.58
N PRO A 248 15.58 2.00 7.37
CA PRO A 248 15.66 0.54 7.20
C PRO A 248 15.31 -0.21 8.49
N ASN A 249 15.56 0.39 9.64
CA ASN A 249 15.23 -0.17 10.94
C ASN A 249 14.92 0.97 11.94
N LEU A 250 14.08 0.68 12.95
CA LEU A 250 13.76 1.62 14.02
C LEU A 250 14.62 1.39 15.29
N ASN A 251 15.90 0.97 15.10
CA ASN A 251 16.90 1.04 16.15
C ASN A 251 17.45 2.48 16.28
N GLU A 252 18.13 2.75 17.37
CA GLU A 252 18.62 4.08 17.70
C GLU A 252 19.54 4.69 16.62
N ILE A 253 20.44 3.90 16.06
CA ILE A 253 21.38 4.36 15.02
C ILE A 253 20.64 4.79 13.75
N CYS A 254 19.75 3.95 13.24
CA CYS A 254 18.99 4.26 12.03
C CYS A 254 18.03 5.44 12.24
N VAL A 255 17.40 5.52 13.41
CA VAL A 255 16.53 6.64 13.79
C VAL A 255 17.31 7.95 13.83
N ASN A 256 18.45 7.99 14.52
CA ASN A 256 19.29 9.19 14.61
C ASN A 256 19.81 9.63 13.23
N ASN A 257 20.24 8.68 12.39
CA ASN A 257 20.69 8.98 11.01
C ASN A 257 19.57 9.58 10.18
N ALA A 258 18.36 9.01 10.22
CA ALA A 258 17.20 9.53 9.51
C ALA A 258 16.82 10.95 10.00
N ILE A 259 16.80 11.18 11.31
CA ILE A 259 16.49 12.49 11.90
C ILE A 259 17.54 13.53 11.47
N ASN A 260 18.83 13.20 11.51
CA ASN A 260 19.90 14.11 11.07
C ASN A 260 19.74 14.46 9.59
N LYS A 261 19.45 13.49 8.74
CA LYS A 261 19.17 13.72 7.31
C LYS A 261 17.95 14.63 7.10
N ILE A 262 16.85 14.39 7.82
CA ILE A 262 15.64 15.23 7.77
C ILE A 262 15.95 16.67 8.17
N VAL A 263 16.63 16.87 9.31
CA VAL A 263 17.00 18.21 9.82
C VAL A 263 17.93 18.93 8.84
N SER A 264 18.91 18.23 8.27
CA SER A 264 19.81 18.80 7.26
C SER A 264 19.03 19.31 6.03
N ILE A 265 18.07 18.55 5.52
CA ILE A 265 17.25 18.94 4.36
C ILE A 265 16.26 20.06 4.71
N ILE A 266 15.68 20.06 5.91
CA ILE A 266 14.78 21.15 6.36
C ILE A 266 15.48 22.50 6.33
N ASN A 267 16.75 22.53 6.69
CA ASN A 267 17.54 23.76 6.84
C ASN A 267 18.31 24.17 5.57
N ASP A 268 18.16 23.43 4.48
CA ASP A 268 18.84 23.67 3.20
C ASP A 268 17.84 23.52 2.05
N ASP A 269 17.41 24.65 1.50
CA ASP A 269 16.40 24.70 0.44
C ASP A 269 16.90 24.06 -0.87
N ASN A 270 18.20 24.12 -1.17
CA ASN A 270 18.78 23.48 -2.36
C ASN A 270 18.76 21.96 -2.21
N LYS A 271 19.12 21.42 -1.03
CA LYS A 271 18.99 19.99 -0.75
C LYS A 271 17.54 19.54 -0.79
N TYR A 272 16.61 20.34 -0.27
CA TYR A 272 15.19 20.04 -0.35
C TYR A 272 14.74 19.91 -1.82
N LEU A 273 15.06 20.90 -2.66
CA LEU A 273 14.68 20.87 -4.08
C LEU A 273 15.37 19.72 -4.84
N GLN A 274 16.61 19.41 -4.53
CA GLN A 274 17.30 18.24 -5.10
C GLN A 274 16.56 16.94 -4.77
N VAL A 275 16.23 16.68 -3.50
CA VAL A 275 15.56 15.46 -3.08
C VAL A 275 14.13 15.37 -3.63
N VAL A 276 13.35 16.47 -3.50
CA VAL A 276 11.93 16.46 -3.91
C VAL A 276 11.74 16.36 -5.43
N ASN A 277 12.73 16.72 -6.21
CA ASN A 277 12.72 16.67 -7.68
C ASN A 277 13.50 15.45 -8.25
N SER A 278 14.09 14.62 -7.41
CA SER A 278 14.66 13.36 -7.87
C SER A 278 13.58 12.45 -8.48
N PRO A 279 13.91 11.62 -9.49
CA PRO A 279 12.97 10.65 -10.06
C PRO A 279 12.31 9.79 -8.97
N ILE A 280 11.01 9.53 -9.09
CA ILE A 280 10.26 8.74 -8.10
C ILE A 280 10.56 7.26 -8.25
N LEU A 281 10.47 6.74 -9.49
CA LEU A 281 10.64 5.33 -9.76
C LEU A 281 12.11 4.98 -9.92
N LYS A 282 12.50 3.82 -9.42
CA LYS A 282 13.83 3.25 -9.70
C LYS A 282 13.95 3.02 -11.21
N ASN A 283 15.04 3.52 -11.80
CA ASN A 283 15.28 3.43 -13.25
C ASN A 283 14.18 4.03 -14.15
N GLY A 284 13.34 4.95 -13.63
CA GLY A 284 12.30 5.65 -14.38
C GLY A 284 11.08 4.81 -14.76
N CYS A 285 10.99 3.55 -14.34
CA CYS A 285 9.87 2.67 -14.64
C CYS A 285 9.45 1.82 -13.43
N LEU A 286 8.22 1.31 -13.46
CA LEU A 286 7.77 0.32 -12.47
C LEU A 286 8.52 -0.98 -12.71
N SER A 287 9.23 -1.46 -11.68
CA SER A 287 9.92 -2.76 -11.69
C SER A 287 8.97 -3.96 -11.63
N ARG A 288 7.68 -3.73 -11.36
CA ARG A 288 6.61 -4.73 -11.35
C ARG A 288 5.31 -4.09 -11.81
N ASN A 289 4.72 -4.63 -12.85
CA ASN A 289 3.48 -4.13 -13.46
C ASN A 289 2.39 -5.21 -13.48
N ILE A 290 1.22 -4.88 -14.03
CA ILE A 290 0.08 -5.80 -14.08
C ILE A 290 0.36 -7.07 -14.88
N ASN A 291 1.17 -6.99 -15.96
CA ASN A 291 1.52 -8.17 -16.77
C ASN A 291 2.44 -9.12 -16.00
N ASP A 292 3.36 -8.59 -15.17
CA ASP A 292 4.23 -9.42 -14.32
C ASP A 292 3.39 -10.20 -13.31
N VAL A 293 2.37 -9.55 -12.72
CA VAL A 293 1.44 -10.21 -11.79
C VAL A 293 0.61 -11.27 -12.52
N ALA A 294 0.11 -10.99 -13.73
CA ALA A 294 -0.64 -11.94 -14.53
C ALA A 294 0.20 -13.17 -14.89
N ASN A 295 1.46 -12.97 -15.31
CA ASN A 295 2.39 -14.06 -15.62
C ASN A 295 2.70 -14.93 -14.39
N ASP A 296 2.80 -14.33 -13.20
CA ASP A 296 2.97 -15.08 -11.96
C ASP A 296 1.73 -15.93 -11.64
N ILE A 297 0.52 -15.41 -11.88
CA ILE A 297 -0.73 -16.19 -11.73
C ILE A 297 -0.72 -17.39 -12.68
N ILE A 298 -0.41 -17.18 -13.96
CA ILE A 298 -0.29 -18.25 -14.95
C ILE A 298 0.72 -19.30 -14.48
N SER A 299 1.89 -18.86 -14.00
CA SER A 299 2.94 -19.75 -13.52
C SER A 299 2.53 -20.57 -12.30
N VAL A 300 1.70 -20.01 -11.41
CA VAL A 300 1.15 -20.71 -10.24
C VAL A 300 0.16 -21.80 -10.66
N LEU A 301 -0.67 -21.54 -11.66
CA LEU A 301 -1.70 -22.47 -12.14
C LEU A 301 -1.13 -23.65 -12.93
N HIS A 302 0.06 -23.51 -13.51
CA HIS A 302 0.73 -24.55 -14.30
C HIS A 302 1.75 -25.39 -13.50
N ARG A 303 1.86 -25.18 -12.18
CA ARG A 303 2.69 -25.98 -11.25
C ARG A 303 1.89 -27.11 -10.61
#